data_5e3004248b5f7b0b76548f0ef0b541b7
#
_entry.id   5e3004248b5f7b0b76548f0ef0b541b7
#
_cell.length_a   1.000
_cell.length_b   1.000
_cell.length_c   1.000
_cell.angle_alpha   90.00
_cell.angle_beta   90.00
_cell.angle_gamma   90.00
#
_symmetry.space_group_name_H-M   'P 1'
#
loop_
_entity.id
_entity.type
_entity.pdbx_description
1 polymer ?
#
loop_
_entity_poly.entity_id
_entity_poly.type
_entity_poly.pdbx_seq_one_letter_code
_entity_poly.pdbx_strand_id
1 'polypeptide(L)'
;AEQTRSLVVKTGAEGIVFVSDGAEDEFVLPILQSIAPVLSVYRVVVEQHRGVEETYMLFIKYLRKAVEEPRFSRLLLGVPGIIVVVFSLLALMGLLTQALLLGLMVGGLTMIIKGFGLEDRIAEMWTRSPVMIVTSLIAVIGYAAAILLAYYILCHSTIPPVERLVAALRGATGLIVFATLVLIVGHSLYKLAIGNYDLSTEITGLTSALVLAVLLYRLADAIEAAGTLNPTNIMLEVVNYGVPWQAMAGVFIVGTVWWFSSKLFANVIVQTSSPSEHSRAKQ
;
A
#
# COMPACT_ATOMS: atom_id res chain seq x y z
N ALA A 1 -9.31 47.54 42.25
CA ALA A 1 -10.48 47.47 43.16
C ALA A 1 -10.61 48.75 44.02
N GLU A 2 -9.61 49.11 44.78
CA GLU A 2 -9.67 50.29 45.69
C GLU A 2 -9.84 51.62 44.94
N GLN A 3 -9.10 51.84 43.86
CA GLN A 3 -9.21 53.04 43.03
C GLN A 3 -10.61 53.16 42.40
N THR A 4 -11.16 52.08 41.88
CA THR A 4 -12.50 52.07 41.30
C THR A 4 -13.57 52.36 42.35
N ARG A 5 -13.44 51.81 43.54
CA ARG A 5 -14.35 52.06 44.65
C ARG A 5 -14.31 53.53 45.11
N SER A 6 -13.11 54.12 45.19
CA SER A 6 -12.95 55.55 45.54
C SER A 6 -13.54 56.48 44.44
N LEU A 7 -13.47 56.11 43.19
CA LEU A 7 -14.07 56.85 42.10
C LEU A 7 -15.59 56.78 42.10
N VAL A 8 -16.18 55.61 42.27
CA VAL A 8 -17.63 55.43 42.35
C VAL A 8 -18.22 56.23 43.50
N VAL A 9 -17.54 56.19 44.67
CA VAL A 9 -17.98 57.00 45.84
C VAL A 9 -17.83 58.53 45.62
N LYS A 10 -16.77 58.97 44.95
CA LYS A 10 -16.53 60.38 44.66
C LYS A 10 -17.47 60.97 43.62
N THR A 11 -17.82 60.17 42.58
CA THR A 11 -18.65 60.63 41.46
C THR A 11 -20.13 60.36 41.68
N GLY A 12 -20.54 59.58 42.69
CA GLY A 12 -21.92 59.15 42.92
C GLY A 12 -22.47 58.35 41.76
N ALA A 13 -21.61 57.59 41.03
CA ALA A 13 -21.99 56.85 39.85
C ALA A 13 -22.90 55.67 40.21
N GLU A 14 -24.05 55.55 39.54
CA GLU A 14 -25.04 54.47 39.77
C GLU A 14 -24.64 53.16 39.05
N GLY A 15 -23.64 53.19 38.15
CA GLY A 15 -23.19 52.01 37.40
C GLY A 15 -21.88 52.23 36.69
N ILE A 16 -21.30 51.12 36.23
CA ILE A 16 -20.01 51.06 35.53
C ILE A 16 -20.26 50.59 34.10
N VAL A 17 -19.70 51.31 33.12
CA VAL A 17 -19.50 50.84 31.75
C VAL A 17 -18.07 50.34 31.61
N PHE A 18 -17.89 49.05 31.39
CA PHE A 18 -16.58 48.44 31.27
C PHE A 18 -16.17 48.33 29.81
N VAL A 19 -15.06 48.96 29.43
CA VAL A 19 -14.46 48.88 28.09
C VAL A 19 -13.14 48.12 28.21
N SER A 20 -13.05 47.03 27.44
CA SER A 20 -11.91 46.10 27.48
C SER A 20 -11.37 45.82 26.09
N ASP A 21 -10.07 45.56 25.98
CA ASP A 21 -9.38 45.19 24.74
C ASP A 21 -8.83 43.73 24.77
N GLY A 22 -9.07 42.99 25.85
CA GLY A 22 -8.48 41.64 26.00
C GLY A 22 -9.36 40.58 26.67
N ALA A 23 -8.96 39.32 26.48
CA ALA A 23 -9.64 38.15 27.10
C ALA A 23 -9.34 38.01 28.58
N GLU A 24 -8.19 38.52 29.06
CA GLU A 24 -7.79 38.47 30.48
C GLU A 24 -8.64 39.35 31.37
N ASP A 25 -9.35 40.32 30.78
CA ASP A 25 -10.22 41.24 31.52
C ASP A 25 -11.51 40.55 32.04
N GLU A 26 -11.80 39.36 31.65
CA GLU A 26 -12.91 38.55 32.22
C GLU A 26 -12.73 38.29 33.72
N PHE A 27 -11.49 38.28 34.20
CA PHE A 27 -11.17 38.12 35.65
C PHE A 27 -11.46 39.40 36.43
N VAL A 28 -11.48 40.54 35.78
CA VAL A 28 -11.75 41.86 36.41
C VAL A 28 -13.25 42.10 36.59
N LEU A 29 -14.07 41.51 35.75
CA LEU A 29 -15.52 41.70 35.74
C LEU A 29 -16.20 41.39 37.12
N PRO A 30 -15.90 40.25 37.76
CA PRO A 30 -16.48 39.94 39.08
C PRO A 30 -16.06 40.94 40.16
N ILE A 31 -14.86 41.51 40.07
CA ILE A 31 -14.35 42.51 41.02
C ILE A 31 -15.10 43.82 40.81
N LEU A 32 -15.37 44.24 39.59
CA LEU A 32 -16.15 45.45 39.30
C LEU A 32 -17.60 45.29 39.73
N GLN A 33 -18.20 44.16 39.51
CA GLN A 33 -19.57 43.84 39.94
C GLN A 33 -19.75 43.85 41.45
N SER A 34 -18.68 43.59 42.22
CA SER A 34 -18.71 43.67 43.69
C SER A 34 -18.71 45.12 44.23
N ILE A 35 -18.40 46.11 43.38
CA ILE A 35 -18.28 47.52 43.72
C ILE A 35 -19.52 48.32 43.34
N ALA A 36 -19.98 48.14 42.09
CA ALA A 36 -21.20 48.78 41.56
C ALA A 36 -21.77 47.93 40.38
N PRO A 37 -23.07 48.07 40.03
CA PRO A 37 -23.65 47.35 38.94
C PRO A 37 -22.96 47.70 37.59
N VAL A 38 -22.55 46.67 36.82
CA VAL A 38 -21.96 46.83 35.48
C VAL A 38 -23.13 46.91 34.50
N LEU A 39 -23.34 48.09 33.93
CA LEU A 39 -24.42 48.38 33.01
C LEU A 39 -24.21 47.80 31.61
N SER A 40 -22.96 47.84 31.12
CA SER A 40 -22.58 47.26 29.84
C SER A 40 -21.11 46.96 29.79
N VAL A 41 -20.75 45.97 28.95
CA VAL A 41 -19.37 45.57 28.64
C VAL A 41 -19.15 45.76 27.14
N TYR A 42 -18.29 46.69 26.78
CA TYR A 42 -17.88 46.92 25.39
C TYR A 42 -16.49 46.32 25.19
N ARG A 43 -16.45 45.30 24.33
CA ARG A 43 -15.18 44.74 23.87
C ARG A 43 -14.72 45.47 22.60
N VAL A 44 -13.61 46.16 22.71
CA VAL A 44 -12.92 46.71 21.55
C VAL A 44 -11.97 45.65 21.02
N VAL A 45 -12.43 44.88 20.01
CA VAL A 45 -11.57 43.92 19.31
C VAL A 45 -10.58 44.71 18.47
N VAL A 46 -9.39 44.95 19.02
CA VAL A 46 -8.26 45.41 18.19
C VAL A 46 -7.77 44.15 17.47
N GLU A 47 -7.98 44.08 16.15
CA GLU A 47 -7.36 43.04 15.31
C GLU A 47 -5.82 43.21 15.35
N GLN A 48 -5.23 42.69 16.41
CA GLN A 48 -3.80 42.46 16.45
C GLN A 48 -3.54 41.21 15.64
N HIS A 49 -2.64 41.28 14.65
CA HIS A 49 -2.19 40.09 13.89
C HIS A 49 -1.34 39.14 14.77
N ARG A 50 -1.80 38.86 15.98
CA ARG A 50 -1.14 37.94 16.94
C ARG A 50 -1.01 36.52 16.37
N GLY A 51 -1.93 36.08 15.52
CA GLY A 51 -1.91 34.74 14.92
C GLY A 51 -0.67 34.46 14.07
N VAL A 52 -0.10 35.48 13.41
CA VAL A 52 1.11 35.32 12.60
C VAL A 52 2.35 35.23 13.49
N GLU A 53 2.43 36.07 14.52
CA GLU A 53 3.56 36.05 15.47
C GLU A 53 3.59 34.76 16.30
N GLU A 54 2.43 34.30 16.78
CA GLU A 54 2.33 33.04 17.52
C GLU A 54 2.71 31.85 16.65
N THR A 55 2.26 31.80 15.39
CA THR A 55 2.63 30.76 14.44
C THR A 55 4.14 30.76 14.15
N TYR A 56 4.73 31.95 13.99
CA TYR A 56 6.17 32.09 13.76
C TYR A 56 6.99 31.65 14.99
N MET A 57 6.56 32.05 16.20
CA MET A 57 7.20 31.65 17.46
C MET A 57 7.08 30.14 17.69
N LEU A 58 5.94 29.54 17.39
CA LEU A 58 5.75 28.09 17.43
C LEU A 58 6.66 27.39 16.43
N PHE A 59 6.74 27.89 15.20
CA PHE A 59 7.62 27.34 14.16
C PHE A 59 9.09 27.36 14.59
N ILE A 60 9.58 28.51 15.12
CA ILE A 60 10.96 28.61 15.63
C ILE A 60 11.19 27.64 16.81
N LYS A 61 10.23 27.54 17.71
CA LYS A 61 10.31 26.62 18.87
C LYS A 61 10.40 25.16 18.42
N TYR A 62 9.60 24.76 17.43
CA TYR A 62 9.66 23.40 16.87
C TYR A 62 10.95 23.18 16.09
N LEU A 63 11.41 24.17 15.33
CA LEU A 63 12.69 24.09 14.61
C LEU A 63 13.87 23.94 15.57
N ARG A 64 13.90 24.73 16.65
CA ARG A 64 14.91 24.62 17.72
C ARG A 64 14.86 23.23 18.38
N LYS A 65 13.67 22.78 18.72
CA LYS A 65 13.45 21.45 19.29
C LYS A 65 13.92 20.33 18.36
N ALA A 66 13.69 20.49 17.05
CA ALA A 66 14.12 19.55 16.03
C ALA A 66 15.65 19.46 15.91
N VAL A 67 16.38 20.55 16.19
CA VAL A 67 17.85 20.58 16.15
C VAL A 67 18.47 20.14 17.47
N GLU A 68 17.94 20.61 18.60
CA GLU A 68 18.53 20.42 19.93
C GLU A 68 18.17 19.06 20.54
N GLU A 69 17.00 18.50 20.23
CA GLU A 69 16.53 17.26 20.85
C GLU A 69 17.02 16.03 20.04
N PRO A 70 17.86 15.13 20.61
CA PRO A 70 18.52 14.06 19.85
C PRO A 70 17.59 13.08 19.15
N ARG A 71 16.35 12.95 19.61
CA ARG A 71 15.34 12.08 18.98
C ARG A 71 14.80 12.68 17.70
N PHE A 72 14.48 13.98 17.71
CA PHE A 72 13.95 14.69 16.53
C PHE A 72 15.07 15.05 15.54
N SER A 73 16.25 15.41 16.03
CA SER A 73 17.42 15.73 15.20
C SER A 73 17.84 14.55 14.32
N ARG A 74 17.83 13.32 14.83
CA ARG A 74 18.14 12.12 14.02
C ARG A 74 17.18 11.93 12.85
N LEU A 75 15.90 12.22 13.06
CA LEU A 75 14.86 12.01 12.07
C LEU A 75 14.76 13.17 11.09
N LEU A 76 14.84 14.41 11.59
CA LEU A 76 14.63 15.62 10.80
C LEU A 76 15.89 16.10 10.07
N LEU A 77 17.06 15.86 10.62
CA LEU A 77 18.35 16.25 10.02
C LEU A 77 19.15 15.02 9.56
N GLY A 78 19.14 13.93 10.33
CA GLY A 78 19.93 12.75 10.03
C GLY A 78 19.44 12.04 8.75
N VAL A 79 18.17 11.77 8.64
CA VAL A 79 17.60 11.08 7.45
C VAL A 79 17.74 11.93 6.18
N PRO A 80 17.32 13.21 6.14
CA PRO A 80 17.55 14.06 4.97
C PRO A 80 19.03 14.26 4.67
N GLY A 81 19.88 14.36 5.69
CA GLY A 81 21.32 14.49 5.52
C GLY A 81 21.93 13.28 4.82
N ILE A 82 21.57 12.06 5.22
CA ILE A 82 22.00 10.82 4.55
C ILE A 82 21.51 10.81 3.10
N ILE A 83 20.26 11.16 2.86
CA ILE A 83 19.69 11.23 1.52
C ILE A 83 20.50 12.19 0.63
N VAL A 84 20.80 13.40 1.11
CA VAL A 84 21.59 14.39 0.37
C VAL A 84 22.98 13.87 0.05
N VAL A 85 23.66 13.23 1.00
CA VAL A 85 25.00 12.64 0.77
C VAL A 85 24.94 11.53 -0.27
N VAL A 86 23.97 10.61 -0.17
CA VAL A 86 23.80 9.52 -1.14
C VAL A 86 23.51 10.07 -2.54
N PHE A 87 22.59 11.04 -2.67
CA PHE A 87 22.30 11.67 -3.96
C PHE A 87 23.51 12.41 -4.54
N SER A 88 24.31 13.06 -3.69
CA SER A 88 25.53 13.74 -4.14
C SER A 88 26.58 12.76 -4.66
N LEU A 89 26.76 11.62 -3.99
CA LEU A 89 27.66 10.55 -4.47
C LEU A 89 27.19 9.95 -5.80
N LEU A 90 25.89 9.69 -5.92
CA LEU A 90 25.29 9.17 -7.17
C LEU A 90 25.38 10.21 -8.31
N ALA A 91 25.28 11.48 -8.00
CA ALA A 91 25.48 12.57 -8.96
C ALA A 91 26.92 12.60 -9.49
N LEU A 92 27.94 12.44 -8.61
CA LEU A 92 29.34 12.35 -9.00
C LEU A 92 29.62 11.15 -9.90
N MET A 93 28.87 10.04 -9.73
CA MET A 93 28.96 8.86 -10.58
C MET A 93 28.16 8.98 -11.90
N GLY A 94 27.51 10.09 -12.15
CA GLY A 94 26.65 10.29 -13.34
C GLY A 94 25.29 9.56 -13.26
N LEU A 95 24.92 9.00 -12.09
CA LEU A 95 23.71 8.22 -11.86
C LEU A 95 22.57 9.02 -11.23
N LEU A 96 22.62 10.36 -11.28
CA LEU A 96 21.64 11.22 -10.62
C LEU A 96 20.20 10.97 -11.10
N THR A 97 20.00 10.80 -12.40
CA THR A 97 18.67 10.54 -12.97
C THR A 97 18.10 9.23 -12.49
N GLN A 98 18.91 8.17 -12.45
CA GLN A 98 18.50 6.86 -11.95
C GLN A 98 18.18 6.92 -10.45
N ALA A 99 18.97 7.67 -9.68
CA ALA A 99 18.76 7.88 -8.26
C ALA A 99 17.46 8.63 -7.97
N LEU A 100 17.15 9.67 -8.74
CA LEU A 100 15.89 10.41 -8.63
C LEU A 100 14.68 9.53 -8.97
N LEU A 101 14.77 8.75 -10.05
CA LEU A 101 13.69 7.82 -10.43
C LEU A 101 13.45 6.76 -9.35
N LEU A 102 14.51 6.18 -8.79
CA LEU A 102 14.42 5.23 -7.69
C LEU A 102 13.82 5.89 -6.43
N GLY A 103 14.26 7.10 -6.09
CA GLY A 103 13.71 7.85 -4.96
C GLY A 103 12.22 8.14 -5.10
N LEU A 104 11.79 8.57 -6.29
CA LEU A 104 10.37 8.78 -6.61
C LEU A 104 9.58 7.47 -6.56
N MET A 105 10.15 6.37 -7.05
CA MET A 105 9.51 5.05 -7.01
C MET A 105 9.32 4.57 -5.56
N VAL A 106 10.34 4.67 -4.73
CA VAL A 106 10.26 4.30 -3.30
C VAL A 106 9.28 5.21 -2.56
N GLY A 107 9.35 6.52 -2.79
CA GLY A 107 8.42 7.49 -2.21
C GLY A 107 6.98 7.22 -2.61
N GLY A 108 6.72 7.01 -3.90
CA GLY A 108 5.41 6.65 -4.44
C GLY A 108 4.88 5.35 -3.85
N LEU A 109 5.72 4.32 -3.76
CA LEU A 109 5.35 3.03 -3.15
C LEU A 109 4.99 3.20 -1.67
N THR A 110 5.77 4.00 -0.93
CA THR A 110 5.48 4.30 0.49
C THR A 110 4.15 5.03 0.63
N MET A 111 3.85 6.00 -0.24
CA MET A 111 2.56 6.69 -0.25
C MET A 111 1.39 5.74 -0.56
N ILE A 112 1.57 4.82 -1.48
CA ILE A 112 0.57 3.78 -1.79
C ILE A 112 0.34 2.90 -0.56
N ILE A 113 1.39 2.37 0.06
CA ILE A 113 1.30 1.50 1.24
C ILE A 113 0.55 2.21 2.38
N LYS A 114 0.92 3.46 2.68
CA LYS A 114 0.27 4.28 3.71
C LYS A 114 -1.15 4.71 3.33
N GLY A 115 -1.35 5.17 2.10
CA GLY A 115 -2.64 5.69 1.62
C GLY A 115 -3.73 4.62 1.57
N PHE A 116 -3.39 3.39 1.23
CA PHE A 116 -4.32 2.25 1.21
C PHE A 116 -4.38 1.48 2.53
N GLY A 117 -3.64 1.89 3.57
CA GLY A 117 -3.59 1.18 4.86
C GLY A 117 -3.06 -0.25 4.73
N LEU A 118 -2.15 -0.50 3.77
CA LEU A 118 -1.60 -1.82 3.53
C LEU A 118 -0.68 -2.27 4.67
N GLU A 119 -0.14 -1.31 5.43
CA GLU A 119 0.75 -1.56 6.57
C GLU A 119 0.08 -2.44 7.63
N ASP A 120 -1.16 -2.07 8.01
CA ASP A 120 -1.92 -2.83 9.02
C ASP A 120 -2.29 -4.22 8.50
N ARG A 121 -2.66 -4.32 7.22
CA ARG A 121 -2.96 -5.61 6.57
C ARG A 121 -1.74 -6.51 6.48
N ILE A 122 -0.58 -5.96 6.13
CA ILE A 122 0.69 -6.70 6.07
C ILE A 122 1.09 -7.15 7.48
N ALA A 123 0.98 -6.29 8.49
CA ALA A 123 1.27 -6.63 9.88
C ALA A 123 0.33 -7.73 10.41
N GLU A 124 -0.96 -7.65 10.11
CA GLU A 124 -1.92 -8.68 10.47
C GLU A 124 -1.64 -10.03 9.77
N MET A 125 -1.31 -9.99 8.48
CA MET A 125 -0.91 -11.20 7.74
C MET A 125 0.38 -11.80 8.29
N TRP A 126 1.34 -10.96 8.71
CA TRP A 126 2.60 -11.42 9.30
C TRP A 126 2.38 -12.20 10.58
N THR A 127 1.49 -11.71 11.44
CA THR A 127 1.17 -12.41 12.69
C THR A 127 0.39 -13.71 12.46
N ARG A 128 -0.41 -13.78 11.40
CA ARG A 128 -1.19 -14.98 11.05
C ARG A 128 -0.37 -16.04 10.33
N SER A 129 0.48 -15.66 9.39
CA SER A 129 1.30 -16.61 8.62
C SER A 129 2.53 -15.96 7.99
N PRO A 130 3.69 -16.10 8.62
CA PRO A 130 4.96 -15.64 8.02
C PRO A 130 5.25 -16.29 6.66
N VAL A 131 4.86 -17.57 6.48
CA VAL A 131 5.06 -18.31 5.23
C VAL A 131 4.34 -17.62 4.07
N MET A 132 3.10 -17.17 4.28
CA MET A 132 2.31 -16.50 3.25
C MET A 132 2.95 -15.18 2.79
N ILE A 133 3.55 -14.42 3.69
CA ILE A 133 4.23 -13.17 3.33
C ILE A 133 5.52 -13.44 2.56
N VAL A 134 6.34 -14.38 3.03
CA VAL A 134 7.58 -14.73 2.34
C VAL A 134 7.30 -15.22 0.91
N THR A 135 6.33 -16.10 0.74
CA THR A 135 5.95 -16.60 -0.59
C THR A 135 5.34 -15.53 -1.48
N SER A 136 4.53 -14.62 -0.91
CA SER A 136 4.00 -13.47 -1.65
C SER A 136 5.10 -12.51 -2.10
N LEU A 137 6.09 -12.25 -1.25
CA LEU A 137 7.24 -11.40 -1.59
C LEU A 137 8.08 -12.02 -2.72
N ILE A 138 8.38 -13.32 -2.62
CA ILE A 138 9.11 -14.04 -3.67
C ILE A 138 8.33 -14.00 -4.99
N ALA A 139 7.02 -14.15 -4.95
CA ALA A 139 6.19 -14.11 -6.15
C ALA A 139 6.15 -12.70 -6.78
N VAL A 140 6.05 -11.64 -5.97
CA VAL A 140 6.13 -10.24 -6.46
C VAL A 140 7.46 -9.98 -7.14
N ILE A 141 8.57 -10.44 -6.55
CA ILE A 141 9.90 -10.35 -7.17
C ILE A 141 9.95 -11.14 -8.48
N GLY A 142 9.38 -12.33 -8.51
CA GLY A 142 9.29 -13.16 -9.72
C GLY A 142 8.50 -12.50 -10.86
N TYR A 143 7.34 -11.90 -10.55
CA TYR A 143 6.56 -11.15 -11.56
C TYR A 143 7.30 -9.89 -12.02
N ALA A 144 7.93 -9.15 -11.12
CA ALA A 144 8.74 -7.99 -11.48
C ALA A 144 9.92 -8.39 -12.38
N ALA A 145 10.60 -9.49 -12.06
CA ALA A 145 11.68 -10.03 -12.89
C ALA A 145 11.18 -10.45 -14.29
N ALA A 146 9.99 -11.03 -14.40
CA ALA A 146 9.38 -11.39 -15.68
C ALA A 146 9.13 -10.14 -16.55
N ILE A 147 8.58 -9.08 -15.96
CA ILE A 147 8.33 -7.81 -16.65
C ILE A 147 9.65 -7.16 -17.08
N LEU A 148 10.64 -7.11 -16.19
CA LEU A 148 11.95 -6.52 -16.49
C LEU A 148 12.69 -7.30 -17.56
N LEU A 149 12.64 -8.64 -17.53
CA LEU A 149 13.23 -9.49 -18.57
C LEU A 149 12.58 -9.25 -19.93
N ALA A 150 11.24 -9.24 -19.99
CA ALA A 150 10.52 -8.95 -21.20
C ALA A 150 10.87 -7.55 -21.76
N TYR A 151 10.88 -6.53 -20.89
CA TYR A 151 11.28 -5.17 -21.25
C TYR A 151 12.72 -5.12 -21.80
N TYR A 152 13.66 -5.76 -21.10
CA TYR A 152 15.07 -5.80 -21.52
C TYR A 152 15.23 -6.43 -22.90
N ILE A 153 14.60 -7.58 -23.15
CA ILE A 153 14.66 -8.26 -24.45
C ILE A 153 14.03 -7.40 -25.55
N LEU A 154 12.89 -6.76 -25.27
CA LEU A 154 12.19 -5.94 -26.26
C LEU A 154 12.97 -4.67 -26.64
N CYS A 155 13.66 -4.04 -25.68
CA CYS A 155 14.30 -2.74 -25.90
C CYS A 155 15.78 -2.83 -26.26
N HIS A 156 16.52 -3.85 -25.79
CA HIS A 156 17.99 -3.89 -25.89
C HIS A 156 18.51 -5.02 -26.78
N SER A 157 17.65 -5.93 -27.24
CA SER A 157 18.08 -7.04 -28.08
C SER A 157 18.31 -6.60 -29.53
N THR A 158 19.39 -7.11 -30.14
CA THR A 158 19.73 -6.88 -31.55
C THR A 158 19.08 -7.87 -32.52
N ILE A 159 18.34 -8.84 -31.99
CA ILE A 159 17.63 -9.86 -32.81
C ILE A 159 16.42 -9.26 -33.56
N PRO A 160 15.94 -9.93 -34.62
CA PRO A 160 14.77 -9.48 -35.38
C PRO A 160 13.54 -9.25 -34.51
N PRO A 161 12.62 -8.34 -34.89
CA PRO A 161 11.47 -7.96 -34.03
C PRO A 161 10.56 -9.14 -33.67
N VAL A 162 10.36 -10.11 -34.57
CA VAL A 162 9.54 -11.31 -34.29
C VAL A 162 10.20 -12.20 -33.25
N GLU A 163 11.46 -12.56 -33.49
CA GLU A 163 12.23 -13.40 -32.58
C GLU A 163 12.38 -12.73 -31.17
N ARG A 164 12.50 -11.40 -31.14
CA ARG A 164 12.55 -10.61 -29.91
C ARG A 164 11.26 -10.75 -29.10
N LEU A 165 10.11 -10.66 -29.78
CA LEU A 165 8.81 -10.82 -29.12
C LEU A 165 8.63 -12.25 -28.59
N VAL A 166 9.00 -13.26 -29.40
CA VAL A 166 8.95 -14.67 -29.00
C VAL A 166 9.86 -14.96 -27.79
N ALA A 167 11.10 -14.46 -27.83
CA ALA A 167 12.04 -14.64 -26.73
C ALA A 167 11.55 -13.97 -25.44
N ALA A 168 10.98 -12.76 -25.54
CA ALA A 168 10.39 -12.05 -24.39
C ALA A 168 9.20 -12.84 -23.83
N LEU A 169 8.33 -13.34 -24.67
CA LEU A 169 7.14 -14.10 -24.28
C LEU A 169 7.53 -15.42 -23.58
N ARG A 170 8.42 -16.20 -24.20
CA ARG A 170 8.89 -17.47 -23.61
C ARG A 170 9.63 -17.26 -22.28
N GLY A 171 10.53 -16.26 -22.21
CA GLY A 171 11.29 -15.95 -21.00
C GLY A 171 10.40 -15.47 -19.86
N ALA A 172 9.48 -14.55 -20.13
CA ALA A 172 8.57 -14.04 -19.12
C ALA A 172 7.59 -15.14 -18.63
N THR A 173 7.09 -16.01 -19.51
CA THR A 173 6.17 -17.10 -19.15
C THR A 173 6.78 -18.01 -18.09
N GLY A 174 8.05 -18.40 -18.23
CA GLY A 174 8.72 -19.24 -17.24
C GLY A 174 8.76 -18.64 -15.84
N LEU A 175 9.10 -17.34 -15.75
CA LEU A 175 9.14 -16.61 -14.49
C LEU A 175 7.74 -16.38 -13.88
N ILE A 176 6.73 -16.11 -14.72
CA ILE A 176 5.33 -15.97 -14.27
C ILE A 176 4.83 -17.29 -13.68
N VAL A 177 5.09 -18.41 -14.35
CA VAL A 177 4.69 -19.74 -13.83
C VAL A 177 5.39 -20.02 -12.52
N PHE A 178 6.69 -19.78 -12.41
CA PHE A 178 7.44 -19.97 -11.17
C PHE A 178 6.86 -19.13 -10.04
N ALA A 179 6.62 -17.83 -10.28
CA ALA A 179 6.03 -16.92 -9.29
C ALA A 179 4.64 -17.40 -8.82
N THR A 180 3.81 -17.86 -9.76
CA THR A 180 2.47 -18.39 -9.47
C THR A 180 2.56 -19.68 -8.64
N LEU A 181 3.48 -20.59 -8.97
CA LEU A 181 3.72 -21.83 -8.20
C LEU A 181 4.11 -21.53 -6.75
N VAL A 182 5.02 -20.57 -6.55
CA VAL A 182 5.44 -20.15 -5.20
C VAL A 182 4.25 -19.65 -4.38
N LEU A 183 3.37 -18.83 -4.99
CA LEU A 183 2.14 -18.36 -4.32
C LEU A 183 1.21 -19.51 -3.94
N ILE A 184 0.97 -20.43 -4.86
CA ILE A 184 0.09 -21.59 -4.62
C ILE A 184 0.64 -22.47 -3.50
N VAL A 185 1.94 -22.76 -3.53
CA VAL A 185 2.60 -23.53 -2.46
C VAL A 185 2.48 -22.82 -1.11
N GLY A 186 2.75 -21.52 -1.06
CA GLY A 186 2.61 -20.74 0.16
C GLY A 186 1.21 -20.75 0.74
N HIS A 187 0.21 -20.60 -0.13
CA HIS A 187 -1.19 -20.64 0.27
C HIS A 187 -1.63 -22.04 0.74
N SER A 188 -1.17 -23.10 0.05
CA SER A 188 -1.41 -24.49 0.46
C SER A 188 -0.81 -24.79 1.84
N LEU A 189 0.44 -24.38 2.07
CA LEU A 189 1.10 -24.58 3.37
C LEU A 189 0.38 -23.83 4.50
N TYR A 190 -0.08 -22.61 4.23
CA TYR A 190 -0.87 -21.87 5.20
C TYR A 190 -2.18 -22.56 5.55
N LYS A 191 -2.94 -23.02 4.55
CA LYS A 191 -4.19 -23.77 4.79
C LYS A 191 -3.96 -25.04 5.62
N LEU A 192 -2.91 -25.80 5.29
CA LEU A 192 -2.54 -26.99 6.05
C LEU A 192 -2.16 -26.66 7.50
N ALA A 193 -1.44 -25.55 7.73
CA ALA A 193 -1.03 -25.15 9.07
C ALA A 193 -2.22 -24.75 9.97
N ILE A 194 -3.30 -24.22 9.42
CA ILE A 194 -4.54 -23.90 10.17
C ILE A 194 -5.53 -25.07 10.24
N GLY A 195 -5.14 -26.26 9.74
CA GLY A 195 -6.02 -27.44 9.72
C GLY A 195 -7.14 -27.40 8.68
N ASN A 196 -7.04 -26.54 7.70
CA ASN A 196 -7.97 -26.50 6.57
C ASN A 196 -7.42 -27.34 5.42
N TYR A 197 -8.03 -28.47 5.17
CA TYR A 197 -7.61 -29.42 4.13
C TYR A 197 -8.28 -29.18 2.78
N ASP A 198 -9.09 -28.12 2.62
CA ASP A 198 -9.68 -27.78 1.33
C ASP A 198 -8.64 -27.13 0.40
N LEU A 199 -8.00 -27.93 -0.42
CA LEU A 199 -7.02 -27.55 -1.43
C LEU A 199 -7.63 -27.44 -2.84
N SER A 200 -8.95 -27.41 -2.98
CA SER A 200 -9.63 -27.37 -4.29
C SER A 200 -9.25 -26.13 -5.10
N THR A 201 -9.13 -24.98 -4.43
CA THR A 201 -8.76 -23.70 -5.05
C THR A 201 -7.31 -23.70 -5.55
N GLU A 202 -6.40 -24.31 -4.78
CA GLU A 202 -4.97 -24.39 -5.10
C GLU A 202 -4.72 -25.33 -6.28
N ILE A 203 -5.41 -26.47 -6.32
CA ILE A 203 -5.34 -27.42 -7.45
C ILE A 203 -5.88 -26.77 -8.72
N THR A 204 -7.00 -26.04 -8.60
CA THR A 204 -7.58 -25.30 -9.72
C THR A 204 -6.65 -24.18 -10.19
N GLY A 205 -6.04 -23.45 -9.25
CA GLY A 205 -5.05 -22.41 -9.54
C GLY A 205 -3.82 -22.95 -10.26
N LEU A 206 -3.28 -24.09 -9.80
CA LEU A 206 -2.16 -24.79 -10.43
C LEU A 206 -2.50 -25.20 -11.87
N THR A 207 -3.66 -25.83 -12.05
CA THR A 207 -4.13 -26.25 -13.36
C THR A 207 -4.30 -25.06 -14.30
N SER A 208 -4.88 -23.96 -13.81
CA SER A 208 -5.06 -22.72 -14.59
C SER A 208 -3.72 -22.11 -15.00
N ALA A 209 -2.73 -22.09 -14.09
CA ALA A 209 -1.39 -21.57 -14.39
C ALA A 209 -0.68 -22.42 -15.45
N LEU A 210 -0.79 -23.74 -15.39
CA LEU A 210 -0.22 -24.64 -16.38
C LEU A 210 -0.89 -24.50 -17.75
N VAL A 211 -2.22 -24.42 -17.78
CA VAL A 211 -2.97 -24.20 -19.04
C VAL A 211 -2.56 -22.88 -19.67
N LEU A 212 -2.49 -21.81 -18.87
CA LEU A 212 -2.07 -20.49 -19.37
C LEU A 212 -0.63 -20.51 -19.90
N ALA A 213 0.28 -21.20 -19.21
CA ALA A 213 1.65 -21.37 -19.68
C ALA A 213 1.72 -22.06 -21.06
N VAL A 214 1.00 -23.18 -21.22
CA VAL A 214 0.93 -23.90 -22.50
C VAL A 214 0.38 -22.99 -23.60
N LEU A 215 -0.68 -22.23 -23.33
CA LEU A 215 -1.25 -21.30 -24.32
C LEU A 215 -0.27 -20.19 -24.69
N LEU A 216 0.48 -19.64 -23.74
CA LEU A 216 1.49 -18.61 -24.02
C LEU A 216 2.66 -19.16 -24.85
N TYR A 217 3.12 -20.39 -24.56
CA TYR A 217 4.15 -21.04 -25.38
C TYR A 217 3.64 -21.32 -26.80
N ARG A 218 2.40 -21.81 -26.97
CA ARG A 218 1.79 -22.05 -28.28
C ARG A 218 1.57 -20.74 -29.04
N LEU A 219 1.20 -19.68 -28.36
CA LEU A 219 1.11 -18.35 -28.98
C LEU A 219 2.48 -17.87 -29.46
N ALA A 220 3.54 -18.09 -28.68
CA ALA A 220 4.90 -17.78 -29.09
C ALA A 220 5.32 -18.59 -30.35
N ASP A 221 4.99 -19.89 -30.37
CA ASP A 221 5.26 -20.74 -31.56
C ASP A 221 4.52 -20.25 -32.81
N ALA A 222 3.26 -19.83 -32.66
CA ALA A 222 2.47 -19.29 -33.78
C ALA A 222 3.02 -17.95 -34.30
N ILE A 223 3.49 -17.07 -33.39
CA ILE A 223 4.12 -15.80 -33.77
C ILE A 223 5.45 -16.03 -34.48
N GLU A 224 6.24 -17.01 -34.03
CA GLU A 224 7.49 -17.41 -34.69
C GLU A 224 7.25 -17.93 -36.08
N ALA A 225 6.25 -18.80 -36.27
CA ALA A 225 5.86 -19.34 -37.56
C ALA A 225 5.32 -18.29 -38.55
N ALA A 226 4.62 -17.27 -38.04
CA ALA A 226 4.15 -16.15 -38.86
C ALA A 226 5.30 -15.36 -39.51
N GLY A 227 6.49 -15.35 -38.90
CA GLY A 227 7.70 -14.71 -39.42
C GLY A 227 7.61 -13.19 -39.61
N THR A 228 6.44 -12.60 -39.38
CA THR A 228 6.15 -11.17 -39.53
C THR A 228 5.23 -10.69 -38.40
N LEU A 229 5.33 -9.41 -38.05
CA LEU A 229 4.41 -8.79 -37.08
C LEU A 229 3.11 -8.28 -37.71
N ASN A 230 2.74 -8.84 -38.89
CA ASN A 230 1.46 -8.53 -39.52
C ASN A 230 0.33 -9.25 -38.77
N PRO A 231 -0.69 -8.54 -38.27
CA PRO A 231 -1.78 -9.14 -37.50
C PRO A 231 -2.55 -10.24 -38.21
N THR A 232 -2.72 -10.11 -39.53
CA THR A 232 -3.42 -11.12 -40.34
C THR A 232 -2.65 -12.43 -40.41
N ASN A 233 -1.33 -12.38 -40.58
CA ASN A 233 -0.48 -13.58 -40.63
C ASN A 233 -0.40 -14.25 -39.25
N ILE A 234 -0.25 -13.45 -38.20
CA ILE A 234 -0.26 -13.99 -36.83
C ILE A 234 -1.59 -14.67 -36.55
N MET A 235 -2.72 -14.04 -36.88
CA MET A 235 -4.05 -14.62 -36.66
C MET A 235 -4.25 -15.93 -37.43
N LEU A 236 -3.74 -16.01 -38.62
CA LEU A 236 -3.80 -17.25 -39.45
C LEU A 236 -2.99 -18.37 -38.74
N GLU A 237 -1.77 -18.09 -38.31
CA GLU A 237 -0.93 -19.09 -37.66
C GLU A 237 -1.46 -19.47 -36.28
N VAL A 238 -2.02 -18.54 -35.52
CA VAL A 238 -2.69 -18.84 -34.26
C VAL A 238 -3.83 -19.84 -34.41
N VAL A 239 -4.57 -19.76 -35.53
CA VAL A 239 -5.63 -20.72 -35.84
C VAL A 239 -5.02 -22.04 -36.34
N ASN A 240 -3.99 -22.01 -37.22
CA ASN A 240 -3.30 -23.19 -37.72
C ASN A 240 -2.64 -24.02 -36.61
N TYR A 241 -2.02 -23.36 -35.63
CA TYR A 241 -1.45 -24.01 -34.43
C TYR A 241 -2.50 -24.48 -33.42
N GLY A 242 -3.78 -24.25 -33.71
CA GLY A 242 -4.89 -24.73 -32.89
C GLY A 242 -5.01 -24.08 -31.54
N VAL A 243 -4.43 -22.89 -31.34
CA VAL A 243 -4.47 -22.17 -30.06
C VAL A 243 -5.91 -21.94 -29.55
N PRO A 244 -6.91 -21.58 -30.40
CA PRO A 244 -8.29 -21.42 -29.93
C PRO A 244 -8.88 -22.73 -29.39
N TRP A 245 -8.61 -23.85 -30.04
CA TRP A 245 -9.08 -25.16 -29.58
C TRP A 245 -8.42 -25.62 -28.31
N GLN A 246 -7.13 -25.31 -28.17
CA GLN A 246 -6.39 -25.58 -26.92
C GLN A 246 -6.88 -24.69 -25.77
N ALA A 247 -7.26 -23.44 -26.05
CA ALA A 247 -7.87 -22.56 -25.06
C ALA A 247 -9.22 -23.09 -24.59
N MET A 248 -10.08 -23.54 -25.50
CA MET A 248 -11.37 -24.20 -25.17
C MET A 248 -11.16 -25.48 -24.35
N ALA A 249 -10.23 -26.33 -24.75
CA ALA A 249 -9.87 -27.54 -24.02
C ALA A 249 -9.32 -27.20 -22.64
N GLY A 250 -8.49 -26.15 -22.52
CA GLY A 250 -7.95 -25.65 -21.25
C GLY A 250 -9.04 -25.20 -20.28
N VAL A 251 -10.02 -24.41 -20.76
CA VAL A 251 -11.18 -24.00 -19.95
C VAL A 251 -11.97 -25.23 -19.46
N PHE A 252 -12.18 -26.20 -20.34
CA PHE A 252 -12.86 -27.44 -19.97
C PHE A 252 -12.08 -28.24 -18.89
N ILE A 253 -10.77 -28.36 -19.07
CA ILE A 253 -9.90 -29.05 -18.11
C ILE A 253 -9.97 -28.33 -16.73
N VAL A 254 -9.81 -27.01 -16.71
CA VAL A 254 -9.88 -26.22 -15.45
C VAL A 254 -11.25 -26.40 -14.78
N GLY A 255 -12.33 -26.33 -15.55
CA GLY A 255 -13.68 -26.53 -15.05
C GLY A 255 -13.92 -27.93 -14.47
N THR A 256 -13.44 -28.96 -15.15
CA THR A 256 -13.56 -30.35 -14.66
C THR A 256 -12.72 -30.60 -13.40
N VAL A 257 -11.50 -30.07 -13.36
CA VAL A 257 -10.61 -30.16 -12.20
C VAL A 257 -11.24 -29.43 -11.02
N TRP A 258 -11.78 -28.23 -11.22
CA TRP A 258 -12.47 -27.48 -10.17
C TRP A 258 -13.68 -28.24 -9.64
N TRP A 259 -14.54 -28.78 -10.52
CA TRP A 259 -15.71 -29.54 -10.11
C TRP A 259 -15.36 -30.81 -9.36
N PHE A 260 -14.34 -31.54 -9.83
CA PHE A 260 -13.89 -32.79 -9.20
C PHE A 260 -13.22 -32.54 -7.85
N SER A 261 -12.31 -31.57 -7.79
CA SER A 261 -11.61 -31.20 -6.54
C SER A 261 -12.58 -30.70 -5.47
N SER A 262 -13.52 -29.83 -5.84
CA SER A 262 -14.53 -29.31 -4.91
C SER A 262 -15.39 -30.44 -4.31
N LYS A 263 -15.77 -31.45 -5.09
CA LYS A 263 -16.52 -32.62 -4.59
C LYS A 263 -15.69 -33.54 -3.70
N LEU A 264 -14.42 -33.76 -4.05
CA LEU A 264 -13.50 -34.57 -3.23
C LEU A 264 -13.32 -33.98 -1.83
N PHE A 265 -13.02 -32.68 -1.79
CA PHE A 265 -12.78 -32.02 -0.50
C PHE A 265 -14.06 -31.81 0.33
N ALA A 266 -15.21 -31.60 -0.30
CA ALA A 266 -16.49 -31.57 0.40
C ALA A 266 -16.76 -32.89 1.13
N ASN A 267 -16.46 -34.03 0.53
CA ASN A 267 -16.65 -35.34 1.15
C ASN A 267 -15.66 -35.61 2.30
N VAL A 268 -14.42 -35.15 2.19
CA VAL A 268 -13.40 -35.25 3.24
C VAL A 268 -13.80 -34.46 4.49
N ILE A 269 -14.31 -33.21 4.29
CA ILE A 269 -14.76 -32.36 5.40
C ILE A 269 -15.93 -33.00 6.17
N VAL A 270 -16.87 -33.62 5.47
CA VAL A 270 -18.01 -34.30 6.08
C VAL A 270 -17.56 -35.49 6.92
N GLN A 271 -16.56 -36.27 6.48
CA GLN A 271 -16.03 -37.41 7.24
C GLN A 271 -15.24 -37.02 8.49
N THR A 272 -14.54 -35.88 8.46
CA THR A 272 -13.78 -35.38 9.62
C THR A 272 -14.67 -34.71 10.67
N SER A 273 -15.85 -34.25 10.32
CA SER A 273 -16.82 -33.63 11.25
C SER A 273 -17.74 -34.64 11.98
N SER A 274 -17.70 -35.95 11.66
CA SER A 274 -18.59 -36.96 12.24
C SER A 274 -17.97 -38.01 13.17
N PRO A 275 -16.98 -37.75 14.03
CA PRO A 275 -16.47 -38.75 14.95
C PRO A 275 -16.93 -38.67 16.41
N SER A 276 -17.85 -37.80 16.81
CA SER A 276 -18.12 -37.59 18.25
C SER A 276 -19.53 -37.85 18.77
N GLU A 277 -20.50 -38.15 17.93
CA GLU A 277 -21.87 -38.39 18.42
C GLU A 277 -22.16 -39.85 18.82
N HIS A 278 -21.41 -40.83 18.29
CA HIS A 278 -21.64 -42.25 18.65
C HIS A 278 -20.97 -42.71 19.95
N SER A 279 -20.09 -41.88 20.56
CA SER A 279 -19.44 -42.21 21.84
C SER A 279 -20.20 -41.72 23.07
N ARG A 280 -21.15 -40.80 22.95
CA ARG A 280 -21.94 -40.25 24.08
C ARG A 280 -23.26 -40.99 24.33
N ALA A 281 -23.67 -41.90 23.47
CA ALA A 281 -24.91 -42.69 23.63
C ALA A 281 -24.69 -44.04 24.33
N LYS A 282 -23.49 -44.31 24.83
CA LYS A 282 -23.15 -45.58 25.53
C LYS A 282 -22.48 -45.35 26.91
N GLN A 283 -22.73 -44.24 27.57
CA GLN A 283 -22.44 -44.10 29.02
C GLN A 283 -23.73 -43.67 29.74
#